data_4c7749dc453ed1a658ecac4fc7ceec6a
#
_entry.id   4c7749dc453ed1a658ecac4fc7ceec6a
#
_cell.length_a   1.000
_cell.length_b   1.000
_cell.length_c   1.000
_cell.angle_alpha   90.00
_cell.angle_beta   90.00
_cell.angle_gamma   90.00
#
_symmetry.space_group_name_H-M   'P 1'
#
loop_
_entity.id
_entity.type
_entity.pdbx_description
1 polymer ?
#
loop_
_entity_poly.entity_id
_entity_poly.type
_entity_poly.pdbx_seq_one_letter_code
_entity_poly.pdbx_strand_id
1 'polypeptide(L)'
;MSHERNLTYLNTHRIIYRRLPDTDKPTIETKEFMFFENGTHQCYELFRSSAKITTYKSLKWHLLTLWYLNPQLDPDDFNKLAEVIAHKPNGFVSFNISQRLLDKIIYEVAMCDLELAPRNKLRKVIFKPFTGLSKEDKLKIVGQLIGVTNKIHPDDIYQCMIDTHDLNKKITIKRISELLNVSQRTIHRHMCEDLKREKELLNQQL
;
A
#
# COMPACT_ATOMS: atom_id res chain seq x y z
N MET A 1 3.79 27.05 -14.45
CA MET A 1 4.47 25.95 -15.18
C MET A 1 3.51 24.79 -15.34
N SER A 2 3.58 24.00 -16.42
CA SER A 2 2.70 22.85 -16.57
C SER A 2 3.11 21.72 -15.61
N HIS A 3 2.16 20.87 -15.22
CA HIS A 3 2.43 19.69 -14.38
C HIS A 3 3.53 18.77 -14.95
N GLU A 4 3.59 18.63 -16.27
CA GLU A 4 4.62 17.85 -16.97
C GLU A 4 6.03 18.41 -16.78
N ARG A 5 6.22 19.74 -16.84
CA ARG A 5 7.52 20.37 -16.58
C ARG A 5 7.97 20.18 -15.14
N ASN A 6 7.03 20.27 -14.20
CA ASN A 6 7.33 20.04 -12.79
C ASN A 6 7.66 18.57 -12.52
N LEU A 7 6.96 17.66 -13.18
CA LEU A 7 7.25 16.23 -13.10
C LEU A 7 8.64 15.92 -13.68
N THR A 8 9.01 16.55 -14.81
CA THR A 8 10.36 16.45 -15.40
C THR A 8 11.41 16.98 -14.42
N TYR A 9 11.15 18.12 -13.77
CA TYR A 9 12.03 18.66 -12.74
C TYR A 9 12.27 17.67 -11.61
N LEU A 10 11.21 17.06 -11.04
CA LEU A 10 11.34 16.06 -9.98
C LEU A 10 12.13 14.83 -10.44
N ASN A 11 11.91 14.38 -11.67
CA ASN A 11 12.62 13.23 -12.25
C ASN A 11 14.11 13.51 -12.48
N THR A 12 14.48 14.72 -12.87
CA THR A 12 15.90 15.11 -13.09
C THR A 12 16.68 15.25 -11.78
N HIS A 13 15.98 15.48 -10.66
CA HIS A 13 16.59 15.56 -9.32
C HIS A 13 16.69 14.19 -8.63
N ARG A 14 16.77 13.13 -9.43
CA ARG A 14 17.06 11.76 -8.98
C ARG A 14 16.07 11.21 -7.95
N ILE A 15 14.79 11.42 -8.17
CA ILE A 15 13.76 10.73 -7.41
C ILE A 15 13.84 9.25 -7.74
N ILE A 16 14.14 8.43 -6.74
CA ILE A 16 14.17 6.98 -6.86
C ILE A 16 12.77 6.45 -6.64
N TYR A 17 12.31 5.57 -7.52
CA TYR A 17 10.98 4.98 -7.40
C TYR A 17 10.86 3.96 -6.28
N ARG A 18 11.97 3.27 -5.96
CA ARG A 18 12.06 2.25 -4.92
C ARG A 18 13.37 2.38 -4.17
N ARG A 19 13.32 2.18 -2.87
CA ARG A 19 14.48 2.33 -2.00
C ARG A 19 15.56 1.28 -2.26
N LEU A 20 15.16 0.02 -2.40
CA LEU A 20 16.04 -1.13 -2.55
C LEU A 20 15.64 -1.94 -3.79
N PRO A 21 16.04 -1.53 -5.01
CA PRO A 21 15.63 -2.19 -6.24
C PRO A 21 16.03 -3.67 -6.29
N ASP A 22 17.14 -4.04 -5.67
CA ASP A 22 17.66 -5.41 -5.69
C ASP A 22 16.91 -6.34 -4.72
N THR A 23 16.41 -5.81 -3.61
CA THR A 23 15.64 -6.58 -2.61
C THR A 23 14.13 -6.45 -2.79
N ASP A 24 13.65 -5.34 -3.35
CA ASP A 24 12.24 -5.09 -3.66
C ASP A 24 11.91 -5.58 -5.06
N LYS A 25 12.11 -6.89 -5.30
CA LYS A 25 11.79 -7.52 -6.59
C LYS A 25 10.30 -7.84 -6.68
N PRO A 26 9.68 -7.69 -7.86
CA PRO A 26 8.31 -8.13 -8.07
C PRO A 26 8.22 -9.65 -7.98
N THR A 27 7.14 -10.15 -7.37
CA THR A 27 6.80 -11.58 -7.35
C THR A 27 6.45 -12.07 -8.74
N ILE A 28 5.75 -11.24 -9.51
CA ILE A 28 5.41 -11.49 -10.92
C ILE A 28 5.76 -10.24 -11.72
N GLU A 29 6.50 -10.43 -12.82
CA GLU A 29 6.78 -9.36 -13.77
C GLU A 29 6.34 -9.78 -15.16
N THR A 30 5.51 -8.96 -15.80
CA THR A 30 5.03 -9.12 -17.18
C THR A 30 5.45 -7.91 -18.04
N LYS A 31 5.12 -7.93 -19.31
CA LYS A 31 5.31 -6.77 -20.20
C LYS A 31 4.46 -5.58 -19.77
N GLU A 32 3.34 -5.82 -19.09
CA GLU A 32 2.30 -4.84 -18.79
C GLU A 32 2.34 -4.34 -17.36
N PHE A 33 2.69 -5.20 -16.38
CA PHE A 33 2.67 -4.87 -14.97
C PHE A 33 3.73 -5.62 -14.15
N MET A 34 3.95 -5.14 -12.94
CA MET A 34 4.72 -5.79 -11.88
C MET A 34 3.78 -6.01 -10.68
N PHE A 35 3.81 -7.20 -10.12
CA PHE A 35 3.05 -7.56 -8.91
C PHE A 35 4.00 -7.81 -7.75
N PHE A 36 3.71 -7.18 -6.61
CA PHE A 36 4.46 -7.31 -5.35
C PHE A 36 3.51 -7.88 -4.30
N GLU A 37 3.72 -9.10 -3.88
CA GLU A 37 2.83 -9.78 -2.92
C GLU A 37 2.73 -9.01 -1.59
N ASN A 38 3.87 -8.54 -1.07
CA ASN A 38 3.95 -7.74 0.16
C ASN A 38 3.72 -6.24 -0.08
N GLY A 39 3.54 -5.84 -1.33
CA GLY A 39 3.44 -4.45 -1.73
C GLY A 39 4.80 -3.74 -1.77
N THR A 40 4.82 -2.57 -2.38
CA THR A 40 6.02 -1.73 -2.51
C THR A 40 5.68 -0.25 -2.37
N HIS A 41 6.67 0.55 -1.99
CA HIS A 41 6.60 2.00 -2.04
C HIS A 41 7.08 2.49 -3.41
N GLN A 42 6.39 3.48 -3.97
CA GLN A 42 6.73 4.06 -5.26
C GLN A 42 6.52 5.58 -5.26
N CYS A 43 7.60 6.32 -5.31
CA CYS A 43 7.56 7.79 -5.28
C CYS A 43 6.94 8.37 -6.55
N TYR A 44 7.28 7.85 -7.72
CA TYR A 44 6.84 8.37 -9.01
C TYR A 44 5.32 8.43 -9.15
N GLU A 45 4.62 7.40 -8.71
CA GLU A 45 3.16 7.34 -8.79
C GLU A 45 2.46 8.34 -7.87
N LEU A 46 3.12 8.81 -6.82
CA LEU A 46 2.56 9.84 -5.92
C LEU A 46 2.35 11.17 -6.65
N PHE A 47 3.17 11.47 -7.65
CA PHE A 47 3.21 12.74 -8.36
C PHE A 47 2.70 12.64 -9.80
N ARG A 48 2.65 11.46 -10.38
CA ARG A 48 2.21 11.21 -11.75
C ARG A 48 0.70 11.38 -11.94
N SER A 49 -0.08 11.11 -10.90
CA SER A 49 -1.53 11.22 -10.94
C SER A 49 -1.97 12.68 -11.10
N SER A 50 -3.05 12.91 -11.84
CA SER A 50 -3.75 14.19 -11.85
C SER A 50 -4.42 14.50 -10.49
N ALA A 51 -4.53 13.51 -9.61
CA ALA A 51 -5.02 13.69 -8.25
C ALA A 51 -4.03 14.53 -7.45
N LYS A 52 -4.53 15.62 -6.89
CA LYS A 52 -3.73 16.56 -6.11
C LYS A 52 -3.73 16.18 -4.63
N ILE A 53 -2.65 16.55 -3.96
CA ILE A 53 -2.57 16.51 -2.51
C ILE A 53 -3.51 17.60 -1.95
N THR A 54 -4.49 17.20 -1.13
CA THR A 54 -5.57 18.11 -0.69
C THR A 54 -5.44 18.53 0.78
N THR A 55 -4.57 17.91 1.57
CA THR A 55 -4.40 18.20 3.00
C THR A 55 -2.94 18.23 3.42
N TYR A 56 -2.64 18.98 4.48
CA TYR A 56 -1.29 19.02 5.09
C TYR A 56 -0.81 17.64 5.56
N LYS A 57 -1.70 16.82 6.09
CA LYS A 57 -1.39 15.44 6.52
C LYS A 57 -0.97 14.59 5.33
N SER A 58 -1.66 14.73 4.19
CA SER A 58 -1.30 14.04 2.95
C SER A 58 0.02 14.56 2.39
N LEU A 59 0.27 15.88 2.44
CA LEU A 59 1.56 16.46 2.02
C LEU A 59 2.71 15.89 2.85
N LYS A 60 2.59 15.91 4.19
CA LYS A 60 3.59 15.34 5.10
C LYS A 60 3.88 13.87 4.76
N TRP A 61 2.84 13.08 4.51
CA TRP A 61 2.99 11.68 4.15
C TRP A 61 3.73 11.49 2.81
N HIS A 62 3.42 12.31 1.80
CA HIS A 62 4.11 12.25 0.50
C HIS A 62 5.58 12.63 0.62
N LEU A 63 5.89 13.67 1.40
CA LEU A 63 7.26 14.09 1.66
C LEU A 63 8.03 13.03 2.45
N LEU A 64 7.39 12.40 3.45
CA LEU A 64 7.99 11.29 4.20
C LEU A 64 8.29 10.09 3.29
N THR A 65 7.38 9.74 2.39
CA THR A 65 7.61 8.66 1.42
C THR A 65 8.74 9.03 0.45
N LEU A 66 8.80 10.28 0.00
CA LEU A 66 9.89 10.77 -0.86
C LEU A 66 11.24 10.66 -0.15
N TRP A 67 11.32 11.11 1.10
CA TRP A 67 12.51 11.04 1.94
C TRP A 67 12.97 9.59 2.16
N TYR A 68 12.04 8.73 2.54
CA TYR A 68 12.28 7.29 2.74
C TYR A 68 12.83 6.58 1.47
N LEU A 69 12.28 6.91 0.29
CA LEU A 69 12.68 6.28 -0.97
C LEU A 69 14.02 6.79 -1.50
N ASN A 70 14.53 7.90 -0.99
CA ASN A 70 15.76 8.54 -1.46
C ASN A 70 16.76 8.77 -0.30
N PRO A 71 17.28 7.70 0.33
CA PRO A 71 18.12 7.84 1.53
C PRO A 71 19.46 8.55 1.27
N GLN A 72 19.88 8.65 0.02
CA GLN A 72 21.08 9.37 -0.40
C GLN A 72 20.82 10.85 -0.74
N LEU A 73 19.58 11.33 -0.62
CA LEU A 73 19.25 12.70 -0.92
C LEU A 73 19.79 13.61 0.20
N ASP A 74 20.49 14.67 -0.20
CA ASP A 74 20.96 15.68 0.75
C ASP A 74 19.76 16.45 1.35
N PRO A 75 19.79 16.84 2.64
CA PRO A 75 18.72 17.60 3.28
C PRO A 75 18.37 18.91 2.56
N ASP A 76 19.37 19.63 2.03
CA ASP A 76 19.13 20.89 1.29
C ASP A 76 18.43 20.64 -0.04
N ASP A 77 18.78 19.57 -0.73
CA ASP A 77 18.10 19.16 -1.96
C ASP A 77 16.69 18.65 -1.67
N PHE A 78 16.50 17.93 -0.55
CA PHE A 78 15.17 17.55 -0.09
C PHE A 78 14.29 18.76 0.21
N ASN A 79 14.82 19.80 0.87
CA ASN A 79 14.10 21.05 1.14
C ASN A 79 13.63 21.71 -0.15
N LYS A 80 14.52 21.86 -1.14
CA LYS A 80 14.17 22.41 -2.46
C LYS A 80 13.07 21.61 -3.15
N LEU A 81 13.16 20.28 -3.13
CA LEU A 81 12.11 19.41 -3.69
C LEU A 81 10.78 19.55 -2.96
N ALA A 82 10.81 19.63 -1.63
CA ALA A 82 9.61 19.83 -0.82
C ALA A 82 8.93 21.16 -1.11
N GLU A 83 9.70 22.25 -1.27
CA GLU A 83 9.19 23.56 -1.68
C GLU A 83 8.54 23.53 -3.07
N VAL A 84 9.17 22.88 -4.05
CA VAL A 84 8.62 22.70 -5.39
C VAL A 84 7.29 21.93 -5.35
N ILE A 85 7.20 20.87 -4.55
CA ILE A 85 5.98 20.07 -4.39
C ILE A 85 4.89 20.86 -3.68
N ALA A 86 5.23 21.59 -2.62
CA ALA A 86 4.30 22.36 -1.81
C ALA A 86 3.79 23.63 -2.49
N HIS A 87 4.49 24.14 -3.50
CA HIS A 87 4.10 25.35 -4.22
C HIS A 87 2.89 25.09 -5.11
N LYS A 88 1.74 25.64 -4.73
CA LYS A 88 0.43 25.39 -5.39
C LYS A 88 0.45 25.62 -6.93
N PRO A 89 1.10 26.67 -7.48
CA PRO A 89 1.20 26.86 -8.92
C PRO A 89 1.85 25.72 -9.69
N ASN A 90 2.65 24.88 -9.01
CA ASN A 90 3.26 23.70 -9.61
C ASN A 90 2.28 22.52 -9.79
N GLY A 91 1.09 22.61 -9.21
CA GLY A 91 -0.01 21.70 -9.52
C GLY A 91 -0.05 20.41 -8.70
N PHE A 92 0.88 20.17 -7.78
CA PHE A 92 0.88 18.97 -6.92
C PHE A 92 -0.08 19.09 -5.74
N VAL A 93 -0.25 20.29 -5.18
CA VAL A 93 -1.15 20.57 -4.07
C VAL A 93 -2.31 21.45 -4.50
N SER A 94 -3.46 21.33 -3.81
CA SER A 94 -4.65 22.12 -4.09
C SER A 94 -4.83 23.35 -3.17
N PHE A 95 -3.97 23.50 -2.16
CA PHE A 95 -4.05 24.53 -1.12
C PHE A 95 -2.77 25.37 -1.08
N ASN A 96 -2.83 26.52 -0.41
CA ASN A 96 -1.65 27.31 -0.09
C ASN A 96 -1.13 26.91 1.30
N ILE A 97 0.19 26.81 1.45
CA ILE A 97 0.83 26.54 2.72
C ILE A 97 1.74 27.73 3.10
N SER A 98 1.73 28.11 4.38
CA SER A 98 2.67 29.11 4.86
C SER A 98 4.06 28.50 4.99
N GLN A 99 5.11 29.32 4.77
CA GLN A 99 6.49 28.86 4.87
C GLN A 99 6.77 28.23 6.24
N ARG A 100 6.35 28.91 7.32
CA ARG A 100 6.52 28.39 8.68
C ARG A 100 5.94 26.96 8.88
N LEU A 101 4.77 26.66 8.27
CA LEU A 101 4.17 25.34 8.37
C LEU A 101 4.91 24.33 7.49
N LEU A 102 5.36 24.75 6.31
CA LEU A 102 6.16 23.91 5.44
C LEU A 102 7.48 23.53 6.10
N ASP A 103 8.21 24.50 6.65
CA ASP A 103 9.48 24.27 7.37
C ASP A 103 9.30 23.28 8.54
N LYS A 104 8.19 23.43 9.28
CA LYS A 104 7.85 22.49 10.35
C LYS A 104 7.63 21.07 9.82
N ILE A 105 6.89 20.92 8.70
CA ILE A 105 6.63 19.62 8.08
C ILE A 105 7.95 19.01 7.58
N ILE A 106 8.79 19.78 6.90
CA ILE A 106 10.09 19.33 6.39
C ILE A 106 10.98 18.88 7.55
N TYR A 107 11.07 19.68 8.60
CA TYR A 107 11.83 19.31 9.80
C TYR A 107 11.34 18.01 10.44
N GLU A 108 10.02 17.87 10.61
CA GLU A 108 9.42 16.65 11.17
C GLU A 108 9.68 15.41 10.29
N VAL A 109 9.75 15.58 8.97
CA VAL A 109 10.06 14.51 8.02
C VAL A 109 11.54 14.16 8.07
N ALA A 110 12.43 15.17 8.09
CA ALA A 110 13.88 14.96 8.12
C ALA A 110 14.35 14.27 9.41
N MET A 111 13.60 14.45 10.51
CA MET A 111 13.86 13.80 11.80
C MET A 111 13.29 12.38 11.90
N CYS A 112 12.56 11.91 10.89
CA CYS A 112 12.05 10.54 10.89
C CYS A 112 13.18 9.54 10.62
N ASP A 113 13.09 8.40 11.33
CA ASP A 113 14.00 7.29 11.09
C ASP A 113 13.79 6.72 9.68
N LEU A 114 14.84 6.74 8.88
CA LEU A 114 14.85 6.24 7.51
C LEU A 114 14.79 4.70 7.44
N GLU A 115 15.04 3.99 8.53
CA GLU A 115 14.90 2.53 8.57
C GLU A 115 13.43 2.11 8.73
N LEU A 116 12.57 3.01 9.19
CA LEU A 116 11.16 2.74 9.37
C LEU A 116 10.36 3.20 8.14
N ALA A 117 9.79 2.22 7.43
CA ALA A 117 8.90 2.51 6.30
C ALA A 117 7.68 3.34 6.72
N PRO A 118 7.27 4.35 5.93
CA PRO A 118 6.06 5.11 6.21
C PRO A 118 4.83 4.19 6.30
N ARG A 119 4.05 4.34 7.37
CA ARG A 119 2.82 3.57 7.55
C ARG A 119 1.80 3.98 6.49
N ASN A 120 1.55 3.14 5.52
CA ASN A 120 0.45 3.31 4.56
C ASN A 120 0.20 2.04 3.75
N LYS A 121 -0.87 2.09 2.95
CA LYS A 121 -1.21 1.03 2.00
C LYS A 121 -0.16 1.00 0.89
N LEU A 122 0.63 -0.05 0.87
CA LEU A 122 1.59 -0.33 -0.18
C LEU A 122 0.86 -0.67 -1.48
N ARG A 123 1.46 -0.33 -2.61
CA ARG A 123 0.96 -0.77 -3.91
C ARG A 123 1.40 -2.20 -4.18
N LYS A 124 0.43 -3.05 -4.50
CA LYS A 124 0.71 -4.43 -4.90
C LYS A 124 0.87 -4.59 -6.41
N VAL A 125 0.18 -3.79 -7.21
CA VAL A 125 0.24 -3.85 -8.68
C VAL A 125 0.69 -2.52 -9.23
N ILE A 126 1.75 -2.55 -10.05
CA ILE A 126 2.30 -1.37 -10.74
C ILE A 126 2.26 -1.65 -12.23
N PHE A 127 1.52 -0.84 -12.98
CA PHE A 127 1.47 -0.93 -14.43
C PHE A 127 2.65 -0.19 -15.07
N LYS A 128 3.29 -0.83 -16.04
CA LYS A 128 4.35 -0.20 -16.82
C LYS A 128 3.77 0.92 -17.70
N PRO A 129 4.54 1.94 -18.07
CA PRO A 129 4.07 2.99 -18.99
C PRO A 129 3.79 2.41 -20.38
N PHE A 130 2.88 3.04 -21.11
CA PHE A 130 2.57 2.73 -22.51
C PHE A 130 2.09 1.31 -22.81
N THR A 131 1.40 0.67 -21.88
CA THR A 131 0.91 -0.72 -22.07
C THR A 131 -0.31 -0.82 -22.97
N GLY A 132 -0.96 0.28 -23.34
CA GLY A 132 -2.20 0.26 -24.12
C GLY A 132 -3.44 -0.25 -23.36
N LEU A 133 -3.29 -0.71 -22.12
CA LEU A 133 -4.40 -1.25 -21.32
C LEU A 133 -5.42 -0.17 -20.96
N SER A 134 -6.68 -0.45 -21.15
CA SER A 134 -7.78 0.37 -20.69
C SER A 134 -7.83 0.41 -19.14
N LYS A 135 -8.57 1.37 -18.59
CA LYS A 135 -8.81 1.44 -17.13
C LYS A 135 -9.50 0.18 -16.62
N GLU A 136 -10.43 -0.36 -17.41
CA GLU A 136 -11.20 -1.55 -17.05
C GLU A 136 -10.32 -2.81 -17.04
N ASP A 137 -9.43 -2.98 -18.01
CA ASP A 137 -8.49 -4.10 -18.04
C ASP A 137 -7.52 -4.04 -16.85
N LYS A 138 -7.03 -2.86 -16.52
CA LYS A 138 -6.19 -2.66 -15.33
C LYS A 138 -6.93 -3.06 -14.04
N LEU A 139 -8.21 -2.69 -13.91
CA LEU A 139 -9.03 -3.08 -12.76
C LEU A 139 -9.29 -4.60 -12.70
N LYS A 140 -9.50 -5.26 -13.85
CA LYS A 140 -9.63 -6.73 -13.92
C LYS A 140 -8.36 -7.42 -13.44
N ILE A 141 -7.20 -6.99 -13.93
CA ILE A 141 -5.89 -7.53 -13.52
C ILE A 141 -5.68 -7.35 -12.00
N VAL A 142 -5.93 -6.16 -11.47
CA VAL A 142 -5.84 -5.90 -10.02
C VAL A 142 -6.80 -6.80 -9.24
N GLY A 143 -8.04 -6.95 -9.69
CA GLY A 143 -9.04 -7.81 -9.06
C GLY A 143 -8.63 -9.29 -9.05
N GLN A 144 -8.04 -9.78 -10.13
CA GLN A 144 -7.53 -11.15 -10.21
C GLN A 144 -6.34 -11.37 -9.27
N LEU A 145 -5.34 -10.49 -9.29
CA LEU A 145 -4.12 -10.66 -8.50
C LEU A 145 -4.36 -10.48 -7.00
N ILE A 146 -5.09 -9.45 -6.60
CA ILE A 146 -5.36 -9.16 -5.18
C ILE A 146 -6.51 -10.02 -4.66
N GLY A 147 -7.49 -10.35 -5.50
CA GLY A 147 -8.65 -11.15 -5.13
C GLY A 147 -8.31 -12.61 -4.84
N VAL A 148 -7.29 -13.16 -5.46
CA VAL A 148 -6.81 -14.54 -5.20
C VAL A 148 -6.11 -14.62 -3.85
N THR A 149 -5.27 -13.63 -3.50
CA THR A 149 -4.53 -13.61 -2.23
C THR A 149 -5.40 -13.39 -0.99
N ASN A 150 -6.64 -12.93 -1.16
CA ASN A 150 -7.57 -12.68 -0.06
C ASN A 150 -8.76 -13.65 -0.03
N LYS A 151 -8.73 -14.70 -0.85
CA LYS A 151 -9.77 -15.74 -0.80
C LYS A 151 -9.45 -16.72 0.30
N ILE A 152 -10.34 -16.77 1.29
CA ILE A 152 -10.36 -17.85 2.28
C ILE A 152 -10.90 -19.09 1.59
N HIS A 153 -10.15 -20.15 1.65
CA HIS A 153 -10.60 -21.47 1.25
C HIS A 153 -11.38 -22.13 2.39
N PRO A 154 -12.37 -22.99 2.11
CA PRO A 154 -12.98 -23.85 3.13
C PRO A 154 -11.96 -24.63 3.95
N ASP A 155 -10.87 -25.07 3.32
CA ASP A 155 -9.77 -25.80 3.97
C ASP A 155 -9.06 -24.96 5.04
N ASP A 156 -8.88 -23.63 4.81
CA ASP A 156 -8.29 -22.74 5.81
C ASP A 156 -9.18 -22.63 7.05
N ILE A 157 -10.52 -22.61 6.85
CA ILE A 157 -11.49 -22.59 7.95
C ILE A 157 -11.44 -23.91 8.71
N TYR A 158 -11.40 -25.04 8.00
CA TYR A 158 -11.33 -26.36 8.59
C TYR A 158 -10.06 -26.53 9.43
N GLN A 159 -8.89 -26.19 8.88
CA GLN A 159 -7.63 -26.24 9.60
C GLN A 159 -7.67 -25.38 10.87
N CYS A 160 -8.19 -24.17 10.77
CA CYS A 160 -8.35 -23.28 11.91
C CYS A 160 -9.29 -23.84 12.99
N MET A 161 -10.30 -24.64 12.61
CA MET A 161 -11.18 -25.34 13.56
C MET A 161 -10.42 -26.47 14.29
N ILE A 162 -9.61 -27.26 13.58
CA ILE A 162 -8.76 -28.29 14.16
C ILE A 162 -7.75 -27.69 15.13
N ASP A 163 -7.01 -26.66 14.72
CA ASP A 163 -6.03 -25.98 15.57
C ASP A 163 -6.68 -25.42 16.86
N THR A 164 -7.92 -24.94 16.76
CA THR A 164 -8.69 -24.43 17.91
C THR A 164 -9.12 -25.55 18.84
N HIS A 165 -9.53 -26.68 18.28
CA HIS A 165 -9.91 -27.89 19.04
C HIS A 165 -8.71 -28.47 19.77
N ASP A 166 -7.56 -28.60 19.13
CA ASP A 166 -6.32 -29.13 19.73
C ASP A 166 -5.82 -28.27 20.90
N LEU A 167 -6.20 -26.99 20.91
CA LEU A 167 -5.98 -26.10 22.06
C LEU A 167 -7.03 -26.22 23.16
N ASN A 168 -7.93 -27.21 23.09
CA ASN A 168 -9.07 -27.39 24.00
C ASN A 168 -9.94 -26.14 24.16
N LYS A 169 -10.18 -25.43 23.05
CA LYS A 169 -10.96 -24.20 23.06
C LYS A 169 -12.19 -24.31 22.17
N LYS A 170 -13.32 -23.85 22.68
CA LYS A 170 -14.58 -23.80 21.93
C LYS A 170 -14.44 -23.08 20.60
N ILE A 171 -14.83 -23.76 19.52
CA ILE A 171 -14.79 -23.22 18.16
C ILE A 171 -15.98 -22.28 17.95
N THR A 172 -15.69 -20.99 17.71
CA THR A 172 -16.71 -19.96 17.44
C THR A 172 -16.36 -19.21 16.16
N ILE A 173 -17.37 -18.69 15.47
CA ILE A 173 -17.17 -17.85 14.26
C ILE A 173 -16.26 -16.66 14.57
N LYS A 174 -16.42 -16.03 15.74
CA LYS A 174 -15.59 -14.92 16.19
C LYS A 174 -14.13 -15.33 16.25
N ARG A 175 -13.81 -16.46 16.88
CA ARG A 175 -12.43 -16.94 17.01
C ARG A 175 -11.80 -17.29 15.67
N ILE A 176 -12.54 -17.99 14.80
CA ILE A 176 -12.08 -18.28 13.43
C ILE A 176 -11.80 -16.97 12.66
N SER A 177 -12.69 -15.97 12.80
CA SER A 177 -12.50 -14.69 12.12
C SER A 177 -11.28 -13.91 12.61
N GLU A 178 -10.97 -13.98 13.91
CA GLU A 178 -9.78 -13.37 14.52
C GLU A 178 -8.49 -14.07 14.06
N LEU A 179 -8.47 -15.41 14.07
CA LEU A 179 -7.31 -16.20 13.65
C LEU A 179 -6.99 -16.04 12.16
N LEU A 180 -8.00 -16.03 11.30
CA LEU A 180 -7.84 -15.83 9.86
C LEU A 180 -7.78 -14.35 9.45
N ASN A 181 -7.84 -13.43 10.42
CA ASN A 181 -7.81 -11.98 10.21
C ASN A 181 -8.84 -11.46 9.16
N VAL A 182 -10.07 -11.95 9.29
CA VAL A 182 -11.19 -11.60 8.39
C VAL A 182 -12.46 -11.27 9.15
N SER A 183 -13.45 -10.70 8.42
CA SER A 183 -14.75 -10.42 9.05
C SER A 183 -15.54 -11.71 9.32
N GLN A 184 -16.34 -11.73 10.41
CA GLN A 184 -17.27 -12.82 10.70
C GLN A 184 -18.23 -13.08 9.53
N ARG A 185 -18.66 -12.03 8.82
CA ARG A 185 -19.49 -12.14 7.62
C ARG A 185 -18.80 -12.93 6.50
N THR A 186 -17.49 -12.78 6.38
CA THR A 186 -16.69 -13.55 5.41
C THR A 186 -16.68 -15.02 5.80
N ILE A 187 -16.46 -15.35 7.08
CA ILE A 187 -16.54 -16.73 7.57
C ILE A 187 -17.92 -17.33 7.31
N HIS A 188 -18.99 -16.64 7.68
CA HIS A 188 -20.36 -17.11 7.42
C HIS A 188 -20.61 -17.43 5.96
N ARG A 189 -20.08 -16.64 5.02
CA ARG A 189 -20.27 -16.86 3.58
C ARG A 189 -19.50 -18.09 3.07
N HIS A 190 -18.37 -18.43 3.67
CA HIS A 190 -17.54 -19.59 3.27
C HIS A 190 -17.79 -20.84 4.10
N MET A 191 -18.58 -20.73 5.17
CA MET A 191 -18.97 -21.85 6.05
C MET A 191 -20.09 -22.65 5.37
N CYS A 192 -19.70 -23.70 4.63
CA CYS A 192 -20.67 -24.65 4.05
C CYS A 192 -21.34 -25.50 5.15
N GLU A 193 -22.37 -26.27 4.77
CA GLU A 193 -23.10 -27.12 5.73
C GLU A 193 -22.20 -28.19 6.34
N ASP A 194 -21.28 -28.75 5.60
CA ASP A 194 -20.32 -29.74 6.10
C ASP A 194 -19.41 -29.16 7.19
N LEU A 195 -18.86 -27.93 6.95
CA LEU A 195 -18.05 -27.23 7.96
C LEU A 195 -18.86 -26.86 9.22
N LYS A 196 -20.17 -26.61 9.09
CA LYS A 196 -21.02 -26.37 10.27
C LYS A 196 -21.18 -27.62 11.09
N ARG A 197 -21.43 -28.76 10.43
CA ARG A 197 -21.53 -30.07 11.10
C ARG A 197 -20.23 -30.43 11.81
N GLU A 198 -19.09 -30.30 11.11
CA GLU A 198 -17.78 -30.56 11.69
C GLU A 198 -17.50 -29.69 12.93
N LYS A 199 -17.82 -28.38 12.83
CA LYS A 199 -17.70 -27.47 13.97
C LYS A 199 -18.52 -27.95 15.19
N GLU A 200 -19.73 -28.45 14.96
CA GLU A 200 -20.60 -28.96 16.03
C GLU A 200 -20.05 -30.24 16.63
N LEU A 201 -19.59 -31.17 15.80
CA LEU A 201 -18.97 -32.42 16.25
C LEU A 201 -17.71 -32.16 17.07
N LEU A 202 -16.81 -31.31 16.60
CA LEU A 202 -15.60 -30.96 17.34
C LEU A 202 -15.90 -30.26 18.67
N ASN A 203 -16.93 -29.42 18.74
CA ASN A 203 -17.34 -28.77 19.99
C ASN A 203 -18.03 -29.70 20.97
N GLN A 204 -18.59 -30.85 20.51
CA GLN A 204 -19.17 -31.86 21.38
C GLN A 204 -18.12 -32.79 22.03
N GLN A 205 -16.92 -32.80 21.45
CA GLN A 205 -15.80 -33.62 21.94
C GLN A 205 -14.91 -32.86 22.95
N LEU A 206 -15.16 -31.59 23.16
CA LEU A 206 -14.52 -30.74 24.17
C LEU A 206 -15.24 -30.83 25.51
#